data_b1a86c04e4bd129cde335c8f45f8488c
#
_entry.id   b1a86c04e4bd129cde335c8f45f8488c
#
_cell.length_a   1.000
_cell.length_b   1.000
_cell.length_c   1.000
_cell.angle_alpha   90.00
_cell.angle_beta   90.00
_cell.angle_gamma   90.00
#
_symmetry.space_group_name_H-M   'P 1'
#
loop_
_entity.id
_entity.type
_entity.pdbx_description
1 polymer ?
#
loop_
_entity_poly.entity_id
_entity_poly.type
_entity_poly.pdbx_seq_one_letter_code
_entity_poly.pdbx_strand_id
1 'polypeptide(L)'
;VTRPIRLACLALALTAAATAQDAAEIALPAPHTTGGKPLLQALRERKSSRAFAPDPLPLATLSDLLWAAAGVNREDGHRTFPTANNKQEIEVYAVLKQGVYLYDPKAHRLTRVAAGDLRAGAGGQDFVAGAPLNLVYVTDYSKTPAESRARWPIFSAAAVGAISQNVYLFCASQGLAAVVRASVNGKALAEPLRLGPDREVVLAQTVGLPAK
;
A
#
# COMPACT_ATOMS: atom_id res chain seq x y z
N VAL A 1 13.23 -18.10 66.48
CA VAL A 1 12.16 -18.31 65.47
C VAL A 1 12.30 -17.16 64.47
N THR A 2 13.09 -17.40 63.42
CA THR A 2 13.35 -16.41 62.36
C THR A 2 12.51 -16.79 61.11
N ARG A 3 11.59 -15.89 60.73
CA ARG A 3 10.82 -16.00 59.45
C ARG A 3 11.66 -15.44 58.28
N PRO A 4 11.79 -16.13 57.18
CA PRO A 4 12.41 -15.54 55.98
C PRO A 4 11.41 -14.67 55.22
N ILE A 5 11.88 -13.47 54.87
CA ILE A 5 11.22 -12.50 54.01
C ILE A 5 11.23 -13.07 52.59
N ARG A 6 10.06 -13.32 52.00
CA ARG A 6 9.92 -13.62 50.58
C ARG A 6 9.93 -12.30 49.80
N LEU A 7 11.06 -11.97 49.16
CA LEU A 7 11.11 -10.97 48.11
C LEU A 7 10.37 -11.50 46.91
N ALA A 8 9.25 -10.88 46.58
CA ALA A 8 8.55 -11.11 45.32
C ALA A 8 9.33 -10.41 44.23
N CYS A 9 9.84 -11.19 43.27
CA CYS A 9 10.34 -10.70 42.00
C CYS A 9 9.17 -10.19 41.17
N LEU A 10 8.99 -8.84 41.17
CA LEU A 10 8.18 -8.15 40.20
C LEU A 10 9.14 -7.65 39.10
N ALA A 11 9.43 -8.52 38.15
CA ALA A 11 10.29 -8.17 37.04
C ALA A 11 9.53 -8.23 35.72
N LEU A 12 9.51 -7.09 35.04
CA LEU A 12 9.57 -6.87 33.60
C LEU A 12 8.52 -7.55 32.71
N ALA A 13 7.42 -6.87 32.55
CA ALA A 13 6.59 -6.97 31.35
C ALA A 13 6.41 -5.58 30.72
N LEU A 14 7.50 -4.90 30.41
CA LEU A 14 7.51 -3.59 29.70
C LEU A 14 8.65 -3.57 28.68
N THR A 15 8.55 -4.29 27.57
CA THR A 15 9.38 -4.04 26.39
C THR A 15 8.92 -4.86 25.19
N ALA A 16 7.71 -4.70 24.71
CA ALA A 16 7.30 -5.30 23.43
C ALA A 16 6.53 -4.34 22.51
N ALA A 17 6.30 -3.10 22.91
CA ALA A 17 5.47 -2.17 22.10
C ALA A 17 6.26 -1.16 21.26
N ALA A 18 7.59 -1.09 21.37
CA ALA A 18 8.39 -0.03 20.73
C ALA A 18 9.07 -0.46 19.42
N THR A 19 8.95 -1.69 18.96
CA THR A 19 9.76 -2.22 17.84
C THR A 19 9.03 -2.41 16.52
N ALA A 20 7.73 -2.27 16.46
CA ALA A 20 6.98 -2.42 15.20
C ALA A 20 7.15 -1.21 14.24
N GLN A 21 7.59 -0.07 14.75
CA GLN A 21 7.68 1.17 13.97
C GLN A 21 8.93 1.29 13.11
N ASP A 22 9.94 0.46 13.33
CA ASP A 22 11.23 0.51 12.63
C ASP A 22 11.62 -0.80 11.93
N ALA A 23 10.66 -1.70 11.74
CA ALA A 23 10.87 -3.00 11.13
C ALA A 23 11.25 -2.87 9.65
N ALA A 24 12.30 -3.61 9.24
CA ALA A 24 12.68 -3.72 7.84
C ALA A 24 11.60 -4.45 7.00
N GLU A 25 10.78 -5.26 7.66
CA GLU A 25 9.64 -5.96 7.07
C GLU A 25 8.41 -5.85 7.97
N ILE A 26 7.23 -5.71 7.36
CA ILE A 26 5.94 -5.77 8.03
C ILE A 26 5.22 -7.00 7.48
N ALA A 27 5.10 -8.03 8.30
CA ALA A 27 4.24 -9.18 8.00
C ALA A 27 2.78 -8.71 8.04
N LEU A 28 2.05 -8.90 6.95
CA LEU A 28 0.63 -8.58 6.88
C LEU A 28 -0.18 -9.79 7.39
N PRO A 29 -1.24 -9.59 8.17
CA PRO A 29 -2.16 -10.68 8.50
C PRO A 29 -2.81 -11.23 7.23
N ALA A 30 -3.29 -12.47 7.26
CA ALA A 30 -4.04 -13.04 6.16
C ALA A 30 -5.23 -12.12 5.79
N PRO A 31 -5.43 -11.80 4.49
CA PRO A 31 -6.47 -10.87 4.08
C PRO A 31 -7.86 -11.50 4.22
N HIS A 32 -8.83 -10.69 4.60
CA HIS A 32 -10.23 -11.08 4.52
C HIS A 32 -10.68 -11.00 3.05
N THR A 33 -11.00 -12.15 2.46
CA THR A 33 -11.39 -12.25 1.05
C THR A 33 -12.89 -12.33 0.83
N THR A 34 -13.68 -12.20 1.90
CA THR A 34 -15.15 -12.23 1.90
C THR A 34 -15.71 -11.09 2.73
N GLY A 35 -16.97 -10.75 2.50
CA GLY A 35 -17.66 -9.67 3.22
C GLY A 35 -17.63 -8.32 2.51
N GLY A 36 -17.83 -7.24 3.28
CA GLY A 36 -17.95 -5.90 2.73
C GLY A 36 -19.33 -5.61 2.14
N LYS A 37 -19.50 -4.44 1.49
CA LYS A 37 -20.74 -4.05 0.80
C LYS A 37 -20.88 -4.81 -0.53
N PRO A 38 -22.10 -5.09 -0.97
CA PRO A 38 -22.33 -5.62 -2.32
C PRO A 38 -21.71 -4.74 -3.39
N LEU A 39 -21.17 -5.38 -4.45
CA LEU A 39 -20.42 -4.69 -5.51
C LEU A 39 -21.17 -3.47 -6.09
N LEU A 40 -22.44 -3.60 -6.41
CA LEU A 40 -23.22 -2.49 -6.98
C LEU A 40 -23.41 -1.35 -5.98
N GLN A 41 -23.46 -1.64 -4.69
CA GLN A 41 -23.48 -0.61 -3.66
C GLN A 41 -22.13 0.09 -3.56
N ALA A 42 -21.01 -0.63 -3.58
CA ALA A 42 -19.67 -0.05 -3.59
C ALA A 42 -19.46 0.84 -4.82
N LEU A 43 -19.92 0.41 -6.00
CA LEU A 43 -19.87 1.21 -7.24
C LEU A 43 -20.67 2.52 -7.10
N ARG A 44 -21.89 2.46 -6.53
CA ARG A 44 -22.75 3.64 -6.31
C ARG A 44 -22.12 4.63 -5.33
N GLU A 45 -21.43 4.15 -4.29
CA GLU A 45 -20.87 4.96 -3.23
C GLU A 45 -19.44 5.44 -3.51
N ARG A 46 -18.74 4.80 -4.46
CA ARG A 46 -17.37 5.16 -4.84
C ARG A 46 -17.29 6.64 -5.25
N LYS A 47 -16.43 7.39 -4.60
CA LYS A 47 -16.11 8.78 -4.94
C LYS A 47 -14.63 9.08 -4.67
N SER A 48 -14.10 10.13 -5.29
CA SER A 48 -12.81 10.71 -4.93
C SER A 48 -12.98 11.64 -3.74
N SER A 49 -12.24 11.40 -2.66
CA SER A 49 -12.21 12.24 -1.46
C SER A 49 -10.78 12.73 -1.22
N ARG A 50 -10.65 14.00 -0.84
CA ARG A 50 -9.37 14.65 -0.56
C ARG A 50 -9.24 15.13 0.89
N ALA A 51 -10.18 14.71 1.74
CA ALA A 51 -10.17 15.00 3.16
C ALA A 51 -9.93 13.70 3.94
N PHE A 52 -8.79 13.63 4.61
CA PHE A 52 -8.30 12.45 5.31
C PHE A 52 -8.01 12.78 6.78
N ALA A 53 -8.43 11.89 7.69
CA ALA A 53 -7.93 11.91 9.05
C ALA A 53 -6.45 11.45 9.06
N PRO A 54 -5.63 11.99 9.98
CA PRO A 54 -4.21 11.66 10.06
C PRO A 54 -3.93 10.28 10.68
N ASP A 55 -4.94 9.65 11.25
CA ASP A 55 -4.83 8.38 11.95
C ASP A 55 -4.39 7.26 11.03
N PRO A 56 -3.43 6.40 11.43
CA PRO A 56 -2.98 5.28 10.63
C PRO A 56 -4.12 4.28 10.40
N LEU A 57 -4.09 3.63 9.25
CA LEU A 57 -4.99 2.51 8.99
C LEU A 57 -4.63 1.33 9.91
N PRO A 58 -5.61 0.62 10.49
CA PRO A 58 -5.37 -0.65 11.16
C PRO A 58 -4.63 -1.63 10.25
N LEU A 59 -3.70 -2.41 10.79
CA LEU A 59 -2.86 -3.32 9.99
C LEU A 59 -3.70 -4.33 9.19
N ALA A 60 -4.79 -4.83 9.75
CA ALA A 60 -5.72 -5.71 9.02
C ALA A 60 -6.37 -5.01 7.83
N THR A 61 -6.80 -3.75 8.00
CA THR A 61 -7.37 -2.95 6.89
C THR A 61 -6.32 -2.66 5.81
N LEU A 62 -5.07 -2.38 6.19
CA LEU A 62 -3.96 -2.21 5.25
C LEU A 62 -3.68 -3.50 4.48
N SER A 63 -3.71 -4.65 5.16
CA SER A 63 -3.55 -5.97 4.56
C SER A 63 -4.62 -6.23 3.50
N ASP A 64 -5.89 -6.08 3.86
CA ASP A 64 -7.04 -6.29 2.97
C ASP A 64 -6.97 -5.35 1.76
N LEU A 65 -6.62 -4.07 1.99
CA LEU A 65 -6.46 -3.07 0.94
C LEU A 65 -5.36 -3.45 -0.07
N LEU A 66 -4.20 -3.88 0.41
CA LEU A 66 -3.08 -4.27 -0.45
C LEU A 66 -3.39 -5.54 -1.23
N TRP A 67 -4.07 -6.49 -0.61
CA TRP A 67 -4.57 -7.67 -1.30
C TRP A 67 -5.61 -7.29 -2.36
N ALA A 68 -6.59 -6.47 -2.05
CA ALA A 68 -7.57 -5.99 -3.02
C ALA A 68 -6.89 -5.25 -4.18
N ALA A 69 -5.88 -4.43 -3.90
CA ALA A 69 -5.12 -3.69 -4.91
C ALA A 69 -4.36 -4.63 -5.86
N ALA A 70 -3.54 -5.53 -5.31
CA ALA A 70 -2.57 -6.28 -6.12
C ALA A 70 -2.18 -7.65 -5.54
N GLY A 71 -3.00 -8.25 -4.69
CA GLY A 71 -2.75 -9.55 -4.10
C GLY A 71 -2.87 -10.70 -5.09
N VAL A 72 -2.31 -11.85 -4.73
CA VAL A 72 -2.53 -13.11 -5.44
C VAL A 72 -3.90 -13.65 -5.05
N ASN A 73 -4.73 -13.95 -6.04
CA ASN A 73 -6.10 -14.42 -5.83
C ASN A 73 -6.38 -15.82 -6.39
N ARG A 74 -5.35 -16.48 -6.96
CA ARG A 74 -5.44 -17.82 -7.56
C ARG A 74 -4.15 -18.60 -7.34
N GLU A 75 -4.26 -19.91 -7.30
CA GLU A 75 -3.11 -20.83 -7.08
C GLU A 75 -2.02 -20.70 -8.14
N ASP A 76 -2.37 -20.34 -9.37
CA ASP A 76 -1.43 -20.10 -10.47
C ASP A 76 -0.64 -18.78 -10.36
N GLY A 77 -0.84 -18.02 -9.28
CA GLY A 77 -0.13 -16.78 -8.98
C GLY A 77 -0.65 -15.55 -9.70
N HIS A 78 -1.80 -15.63 -10.39
CA HIS A 78 -2.46 -14.46 -10.93
C HIS A 78 -2.95 -13.53 -9.82
N ARG A 79 -3.12 -12.26 -10.14
CA ARG A 79 -3.47 -11.20 -9.20
C ARG A 79 -4.92 -10.74 -9.32
N THR A 80 -5.34 -9.94 -8.36
CA THR A 80 -6.65 -9.28 -8.33
C THR A 80 -6.89 -8.32 -9.50
N PHE A 81 -5.86 -7.99 -10.27
CA PHE A 81 -5.94 -7.15 -11.46
C PHE A 81 -5.26 -7.81 -12.68
N PRO A 82 -5.72 -7.55 -13.91
CA PRO A 82 -5.11 -8.09 -15.10
C PRO A 82 -3.87 -7.31 -15.53
N THR A 83 -2.89 -8.00 -16.13
CA THR A 83 -1.79 -7.38 -16.87
C THR A 83 -1.64 -8.03 -18.25
N ALA A 84 -1.13 -7.28 -19.21
CA ALA A 84 -0.89 -7.80 -20.56
C ALA A 84 0.04 -9.03 -20.49
N ASN A 85 -0.40 -10.14 -21.07
CA ASN A 85 0.32 -11.40 -21.06
C ASN A 85 0.78 -11.88 -19.67
N ASN A 86 0.06 -11.50 -18.62
CA ASN A 86 0.39 -11.80 -17.21
C ASN A 86 1.83 -11.42 -16.83
N LYS A 87 2.36 -10.31 -17.35
CA LYS A 87 3.73 -9.86 -17.05
C LYS A 87 3.91 -9.36 -15.63
N GLN A 88 2.80 -8.95 -14.98
CA GLN A 88 2.80 -8.50 -13.57
C GLN A 88 3.87 -7.42 -13.31
N GLU A 89 4.02 -6.50 -14.27
CA GLU A 89 5.04 -5.47 -14.29
C GLU A 89 4.78 -4.36 -13.26
N ILE A 90 3.58 -4.28 -12.68
CA ILE A 90 3.25 -3.23 -11.73
C ILE A 90 3.69 -3.61 -10.32
N GLU A 91 4.50 -2.75 -9.72
CA GLU A 91 4.91 -2.76 -8.32
C GLU A 91 4.06 -1.74 -7.54
N VAL A 92 3.65 -2.12 -6.33
CA VAL A 92 2.87 -1.25 -5.43
C VAL A 92 3.72 -0.89 -4.23
N TYR A 93 3.98 0.40 -4.06
CA TYR A 93 4.69 0.93 -2.90
C TYR A 93 3.70 1.57 -1.95
N ALA A 94 3.80 1.26 -0.67
CA ALA A 94 3.06 1.90 0.42
C ALA A 94 3.96 2.96 1.08
N VAL A 95 3.62 4.23 0.89
CA VAL A 95 4.31 5.36 1.54
C VAL A 95 3.56 5.69 2.82
N LEU A 96 4.15 5.33 3.93
CA LEU A 96 3.65 5.49 5.30
C LEU A 96 4.49 6.53 6.05
N LYS A 97 4.03 6.97 7.23
CA LYS A 97 4.77 7.92 8.06
C LYS A 97 6.17 7.41 8.45
N GLN A 98 6.33 6.12 8.71
CA GLN A 98 7.58 5.51 9.14
C GLN A 98 8.51 5.10 8.00
N GLY A 99 8.05 5.14 6.75
CA GLY A 99 8.89 4.75 5.61
C GLY A 99 8.11 4.41 4.35
N VAL A 100 8.86 4.00 3.34
CA VAL A 100 8.34 3.50 2.07
C VAL A 100 8.58 2.01 2.00
N TYR A 101 7.54 1.27 1.64
CA TYR A 101 7.55 -0.18 1.61
C TYR A 101 7.10 -0.69 0.25
N LEU A 102 7.81 -1.66 -0.28
CA LEU A 102 7.38 -2.42 -1.46
C LEU A 102 6.48 -3.58 -1.00
N TYR A 103 5.31 -3.71 -1.60
CA TYR A 103 4.41 -4.82 -1.36
C TYR A 103 4.84 -6.07 -2.15
N ASP A 104 5.09 -7.16 -1.44
CA ASP A 104 5.28 -8.50 -2.00
C ASP A 104 3.94 -9.26 -1.97
N PRO A 105 3.26 -9.43 -3.10
CA PRO A 105 1.95 -10.08 -3.14
C PRO A 105 2.00 -11.59 -2.93
N LYS A 106 3.15 -12.24 -3.16
CA LYS A 106 3.31 -13.68 -2.96
C LYS A 106 3.53 -14.02 -1.49
N ALA A 107 4.41 -13.27 -0.84
CA ALA A 107 4.68 -13.43 0.59
C ALA A 107 3.68 -12.67 1.46
N HIS A 108 2.81 -11.87 0.88
CA HIS A 108 1.85 -10.98 1.53
C HIS A 108 2.48 -10.17 2.66
N ARG A 109 3.51 -9.40 2.32
CA ARG A 109 4.28 -8.58 3.26
C ARG A 109 4.73 -7.26 2.63
N LEU A 110 5.14 -6.35 3.47
CA LEU A 110 5.77 -5.09 3.08
C LEU A 110 7.26 -5.14 3.43
N THR A 111 8.12 -4.89 2.45
CA THR A 111 9.57 -4.78 2.65
C THR A 111 9.99 -3.32 2.55
N ARG A 112 10.67 -2.78 3.57
CA ARG A 112 11.07 -1.37 3.62
C ARG A 112 12.16 -1.09 2.58
N VAL A 113 11.92 -0.10 1.73
CA VAL A 113 12.90 0.41 0.76
C VAL A 113 13.55 1.71 1.21
N ALA A 114 12.84 2.53 1.99
CA ALA A 114 13.37 3.75 2.58
C ALA A 114 12.74 4.00 3.95
N ALA A 115 13.51 4.58 4.87
CA ALA A 115 13.06 5.00 6.19
C ALA A 115 12.67 6.48 6.20
N GLY A 116 11.87 6.88 7.21
CA GLY A 116 11.45 8.26 7.42
C GLY A 116 10.15 8.64 6.71
N ASP A 117 9.63 9.80 7.05
CA ASP A 117 8.37 10.30 6.49
C ASP A 117 8.60 10.94 5.12
N LEU A 118 8.35 10.16 4.07
CA LEU A 118 8.50 10.58 2.68
C LEU A 118 7.15 10.84 1.98
N ARG A 119 6.04 10.94 2.74
CA ARG A 119 4.70 11.13 2.19
C ARG A 119 4.56 12.41 1.37
N ALA A 120 5.24 13.50 1.78
CA ALA A 120 5.25 14.75 1.01
C ALA A 120 5.78 14.59 -0.42
N GLY A 121 6.70 13.66 -0.66
CA GLY A 121 7.22 13.34 -2.00
C GLY A 121 6.21 12.61 -2.89
N ALA A 122 5.17 12.02 -2.32
CA ALA A 122 4.17 11.26 -3.09
C ALA A 122 3.20 12.15 -3.89
N GLY A 123 3.29 13.47 -3.80
CA GLY A 123 2.50 14.40 -4.62
C GLY A 123 2.51 15.82 -4.08
N GLY A 124 2.15 16.79 -4.94
CA GLY A 124 2.16 18.23 -4.63
C GLY A 124 0.87 18.79 -4.05
N GLN A 125 -0.10 17.95 -3.66
CA GLN A 125 -1.36 18.42 -3.07
C GLN A 125 -1.28 18.38 -1.54
N ASP A 126 -1.82 19.40 -0.87
CA ASP A 126 -1.66 19.64 0.57
C ASP A 126 -2.02 18.44 1.46
N PHE A 127 -3.06 17.69 1.10
CA PHE A 127 -3.51 16.54 1.88
C PHE A 127 -2.55 15.33 1.82
N VAL A 128 -1.64 15.28 0.84
CA VAL A 128 -0.80 14.10 0.58
C VAL A 128 0.17 13.82 1.73
N ALA A 129 0.82 14.84 2.25
CA ALA A 129 1.76 14.73 3.35
C ALA A 129 1.08 14.36 4.68
N GLY A 130 -0.17 14.79 4.88
CA GLY A 130 -0.95 14.53 6.10
C GLY A 130 -1.68 13.18 6.09
N ALA A 131 -2.00 12.64 4.93
CA ALA A 131 -2.74 11.39 4.82
C ALA A 131 -1.95 10.19 5.34
N PRO A 132 -2.61 9.18 5.93
CA PRO A 132 -1.91 8.05 6.55
C PRO A 132 -1.19 7.15 5.56
N LEU A 133 -1.68 7.04 4.32
CA LEU A 133 -1.15 6.17 3.28
C LEU A 133 -1.21 6.83 1.91
N ASN A 134 -0.10 6.75 1.17
CA ASN A 134 -0.09 6.97 -0.27
C ASN A 134 0.44 5.70 -0.96
N LEU A 135 -0.38 5.10 -1.80
CA LEU A 135 0.06 4.05 -2.71
C LEU A 135 0.71 4.72 -3.92
N VAL A 136 1.88 4.22 -4.32
CA VAL A 136 2.59 4.64 -5.55
C VAL A 136 2.70 3.44 -6.45
N TYR A 137 2.20 3.57 -7.68
CA TYR A 137 2.20 2.52 -8.69
C TYR A 137 3.35 2.74 -9.64
N VAL A 138 4.24 1.76 -9.70
CA VAL A 138 5.46 1.79 -10.51
C VAL A 138 5.40 0.67 -11.52
N THR A 139 5.70 0.97 -12.78
CA THR A 139 5.93 -0.07 -13.79
C THR A 139 7.40 -0.48 -13.79
N ASP A 140 7.66 -1.78 -13.84
CA ASP A 140 8.98 -2.36 -14.06
C ASP A 140 9.06 -2.91 -15.46
N TYR A 141 9.60 -2.12 -16.37
CA TYR A 141 9.71 -2.50 -17.79
C TYR A 141 10.72 -3.62 -18.04
N SER A 142 11.57 -3.98 -17.10
CA SER A 142 12.47 -5.12 -17.26
C SER A 142 11.70 -6.45 -17.36
N LYS A 143 10.44 -6.48 -16.87
CA LYS A 143 9.54 -7.64 -16.97
C LYS A 143 8.81 -7.73 -18.33
N THR A 144 9.02 -6.75 -19.20
CA THR A 144 8.26 -6.61 -20.45
C THR A 144 9.15 -6.92 -21.67
N PRO A 145 8.58 -7.40 -22.79
CA PRO A 145 9.37 -7.68 -23.98
C PRO A 145 9.96 -6.40 -24.58
N ALA A 146 11.27 -6.41 -24.86
CA ALA A 146 12.00 -5.24 -25.37
C ALA A 146 11.45 -4.76 -26.73
N GLU A 147 11.05 -5.67 -27.59
CA GLU A 147 10.51 -5.41 -28.94
C GLU A 147 9.17 -4.67 -28.93
N SER A 148 8.45 -4.71 -27.83
CA SER A 148 7.16 -4.02 -27.67
C SER A 148 7.21 -2.86 -26.68
N ARG A 149 8.40 -2.45 -26.23
CA ARG A 149 8.61 -1.42 -25.19
C ARG A 149 7.77 -0.15 -25.42
N ALA A 150 7.65 0.33 -26.63
CA ALA A 150 6.90 1.55 -26.96
C ALA A 150 5.38 1.44 -26.66
N ARG A 151 4.83 0.24 -26.58
CA ARG A 151 3.40 0.00 -26.27
C ARG A 151 3.12 -0.21 -24.79
N TRP A 152 4.13 -0.50 -23.98
CA TRP A 152 3.94 -0.86 -22.57
C TRP A 152 3.39 0.27 -21.70
N PRO A 153 3.68 1.54 -21.93
CA PRO A 153 3.05 2.61 -21.13
C PRO A 153 1.53 2.55 -21.12
N ILE A 154 0.88 2.20 -22.25
CA ILE A 154 -0.59 2.09 -22.30
C ILE A 154 -1.09 0.84 -21.55
N PHE A 155 -0.37 -0.28 -21.62
CA PHE A 155 -0.75 -1.50 -20.91
C PHE A 155 -0.55 -1.33 -19.40
N SER A 156 0.56 -0.70 -18.98
CA SER A 156 0.81 -0.39 -17.57
C SER A 156 -0.22 0.62 -17.03
N ALA A 157 -0.58 1.63 -17.81
CA ALA A 157 -1.64 2.57 -17.42
C ALA A 157 -3.00 1.88 -17.24
N ALA A 158 -3.34 0.94 -18.14
CA ALA A 158 -4.57 0.15 -18.01
C ALA A 158 -4.55 -0.75 -16.76
N ALA A 159 -3.42 -1.42 -16.49
CA ALA A 159 -3.24 -2.24 -15.30
C ALA A 159 -3.36 -1.39 -14.01
N VAL A 160 -2.70 -0.23 -13.96
CA VAL A 160 -2.80 0.70 -12.82
C VAL A 160 -4.22 1.25 -12.68
N GLY A 161 -4.94 1.48 -13.78
CA GLY A 161 -6.35 1.83 -13.79
C GLY A 161 -7.21 0.76 -13.09
N ALA A 162 -6.96 -0.52 -13.39
CA ALA A 162 -7.64 -1.63 -12.73
C ALA A 162 -7.31 -1.71 -11.22
N ILE A 163 -6.02 -1.58 -10.85
CA ILE A 163 -5.59 -1.54 -9.45
C ILE A 163 -6.28 -0.39 -8.70
N SER A 164 -6.24 0.82 -9.26
CA SER A 164 -6.81 1.99 -8.61
C SER A 164 -8.33 1.88 -8.43
N GLN A 165 -9.01 1.25 -9.37
CA GLN A 165 -10.45 0.98 -9.23
C GLN A 165 -10.73 -0.08 -8.15
N ASN A 166 -9.92 -1.14 -8.04
CA ASN A 166 -10.03 -2.11 -6.94
C ASN A 166 -9.90 -1.40 -5.59
N VAL A 167 -8.89 -0.52 -5.43
CA VAL A 167 -8.70 0.29 -4.22
C VAL A 167 -9.92 1.17 -3.95
N TYR A 168 -10.46 1.85 -4.96
CA TYR A 168 -11.66 2.67 -4.79
C TYR A 168 -12.86 1.87 -4.32
N LEU A 169 -13.10 0.69 -4.91
CA LEU A 169 -14.23 -0.17 -4.55
C LEU A 169 -14.06 -0.74 -3.14
N PHE A 170 -12.85 -1.16 -2.79
CA PHE A 170 -12.53 -1.58 -1.43
C PHE A 170 -12.78 -0.43 -0.43
N CYS A 171 -12.27 0.76 -0.71
CA CYS A 171 -12.48 1.93 0.14
C CYS A 171 -13.97 2.28 0.31
N ALA A 172 -14.74 2.27 -0.77
CA ALA A 172 -16.19 2.50 -0.71
C ALA A 172 -16.90 1.43 0.13
N SER A 173 -16.46 0.16 0.00
CA SER A 173 -16.98 -0.95 0.78
C SER A 173 -16.69 -0.83 2.28
N GLN A 174 -15.51 -0.33 2.63
CA GLN A 174 -15.02 -0.23 4.01
C GLN A 174 -15.24 1.16 4.65
N GLY A 175 -15.88 2.10 3.94
CA GLY A 175 -16.07 3.47 4.46
C GLY A 175 -14.80 4.30 4.54
N LEU A 176 -13.78 3.97 3.73
CA LEU A 176 -12.53 4.72 3.62
C LEU A 176 -12.63 5.83 2.57
N ALA A 177 -11.80 6.86 2.72
CA ALA A 177 -11.56 7.89 1.73
C ALA A 177 -10.44 7.49 0.79
N ALA A 178 -10.58 7.78 -0.52
CA ALA A 178 -9.53 7.54 -1.49
C ALA A 178 -9.55 8.55 -2.62
N VAL A 179 -8.37 8.83 -3.22
CA VAL A 179 -8.24 9.58 -4.48
C VAL A 179 -7.01 9.12 -5.26
N VAL A 180 -7.20 8.72 -6.53
CA VAL A 180 -6.11 8.49 -7.47
C VAL A 180 -5.63 9.82 -8.06
N ARG A 181 -4.32 9.94 -8.32
CA ARG A 181 -3.69 11.19 -8.75
C ARG A 181 -2.61 10.92 -9.80
N ALA A 182 -2.60 11.75 -10.86
CA ALA A 182 -1.47 11.86 -11.77
C ALA A 182 -0.43 12.88 -11.28
N SER A 183 -0.82 13.78 -10.38
CA SER A 183 0.08 14.74 -9.74
C SER A 183 0.98 14.03 -8.72
N VAL A 184 2.01 13.35 -9.22
CA VAL A 184 3.05 12.67 -8.47
C VAL A 184 4.41 13.14 -8.98
N ASN A 185 5.33 13.46 -8.05
CA ASN A 185 6.68 13.83 -8.44
C ASN A 185 7.56 12.56 -8.56
N GLY A 186 7.45 11.89 -9.72
CA GLY A 186 8.19 10.66 -9.98
C GLY A 186 9.72 10.83 -9.85
N LYS A 187 10.27 12.01 -10.19
CA LYS A 187 11.69 12.30 -10.02
C LYS A 187 12.09 12.41 -8.55
N ALA A 188 11.27 13.05 -7.72
CA ALA A 188 11.51 13.14 -6.28
C ALA A 188 11.38 11.78 -5.57
N LEU A 189 10.59 10.86 -6.13
CA LEU A 189 10.43 9.51 -5.59
C LEU A 189 11.47 8.52 -6.14
N ALA A 190 12.15 8.81 -7.26
CA ALA A 190 13.04 7.87 -7.91
C ALA A 190 14.16 7.38 -6.98
N GLU A 191 14.83 8.28 -6.28
CA GLU A 191 15.89 7.95 -5.34
C GLU A 191 15.35 7.22 -4.08
N PRO A 192 14.35 7.75 -3.35
CA PRO A 192 13.77 7.06 -2.19
C PRO A 192 13.19 5.68 -2.50
N LEU A 193 12.59 5.50 -3.67
CA LEU A 193 12.06 4.22 -4.12
C LEU A 193 13.13 3.31 -4.74
N ARG A 194 14.37 3.79 -4.89
CA ARG A 194 15.48 3.08 -5.56
C ARG A 194 15.09 2.61 -6.97
N LEU A 195 14.43 3.50 -7.71
CA LEU A 195 14.00 3.20 -9.07
C LEU A 195 15.21 3.22 -10.01
N GLY A 196 15.48 2.08 -10.64
CA GLY A 196 16.43 1.99 -11.74
C GLY A 196 15.85 2.53 -13.05
N PRO A 197 16.65 2.52 -14.14
CA PRO A 197 16.26 3.11 -15.44
C PRO A 197 15.03 2.45 -16.09
N ASP A 198 14.73 1.21 -15.71
CA ASP A 198 13.58 0.46 -16.23
C ASP A 198 12.31 0.62 -15.39
N ARG A 199 12.32 1.47 -14.36
CA ARG A 199 11.17 1.72 -13.50
C ARG A 199 10.63 3.12 -13.65
N GLU A 200 9.31 3.24 -13.75
CA GLU A 200 8.63 4.51 -13.91
C GLU A 200 7.38 4.58 -13.02
N VAL A 201 7.21 5.73 -12.33
CA VAL A 201 5.99 6.01 -11.56
C VAL A 201 4.85 6.34 -12.52
N VAL A 202 3.76 5.58 -12.46
CA VAL A 202 2.59 5.77 -13.32
C VAL A 202 1.56 6.71 -12.66
N LEU A 203 1.08 6.34 -11.48
CA LEU A 203 0.09 7.12 -10.70
C LEU A 203 0.38 6.93 -9.20
N ALA A 204 -0.27 7.76 -8.39
CA ALA A 204 -0.36 7.55 -6.96
C ALA A 204 -1.82 7.58 -6.50
N GLN A 205 -2.12 6.94 -5.35
CA GLN A 205 -3.45 6.95 -4.78
C GLN A 205 -3.36 7.14 -3.26
N THR A 206 -3.98 8.20 -2.77
CA THR A 206 -4.06 8.46 -1.32
C THR A 206 -5.25 7.73 -0.73
N VAL A 207 -5.06 7.10 0.41
CA VAL A 207 -6.08 6.36 1.16
C VAL A 207 -5.98 6.69 2.65
N GLY A 208 -7.11 6.77 3.32
CA GLY A 208 -7.20 7.01 4.75
C GLY A 208 -8.61 6.93 5.29
N LEU A 209 -8.77 7.14 6.58
CA LEU A 209 -10.07 7.39 7.18
C LEU A 209 -10.60 8.75 6.67
N PRO A 210 -11.91 8.92 6.43
CA PRO A 210 -12.46 10.22 6.06
C PRO A 210 -12.27 11.22 7.22
N ALA A 211 -11.90 12.46 6.91
CA ALA A 211 -11.98 13.53 7.89
C ALA A 211 -13.43 13.76 8.31
N LYS A 212 -13.62 14.09 9.59
CA LYS A 212 -14.93 14.45 10.17
C LYS A 212 -15.34 15.84 9.75
#